data_0a2c7e31bc0e6da40f343d096c1a1b70
#
_entry.id   0a2c7e31bc0e6da40f343d096c1a1b70
#
_cell.length_a   1.000
_cell.length_b   1.000
_cell.length_c   1.000
_cell.angle_alpha   90.00
_cell.angle_beta   90.00
_cell.angle_gamma   90.00
#
_symmetry.space_group_name_H-M   'P 1'
#
loop_
_entity.id
_entity.type
_entity.pdbx_description
1 polymer ?
#
loop_
_entity_poly.entity_id
_entity_poly.type
_entity_poly.pdbx_seq_one_letter_code
_entity_poly.pdbx_strand_id
1 'polypeptide(L)'
;MTTGAGRRLMLVAVVLATAAGCASYSAELRAGKRGEREAGLATYYSPRLAGHKTASGERYDPKQFTAAHPVIPFGTHVQVTRTDGTNRAVIVRVNDRCKGGRKIIDVSESAARQLDMLRVGIVPVELEVMAPPP
;
A
#
# COMPACT_ATOMS: atom_id res chain seq x y z
N MET A 1 -33.42 -43.76 -39.60
CA MET A 1 -33.33 -43.40 -38.17
C MET A 1 -31.88 -42.96 -37.93
N THR A 2 -31.60 -41.68 -37.95
CA THR A 2 -30.27 -41.14 -37.76
C THR A 2 -30.35 -40.08 -36.67
N THR A 3 -29.81 -40.43 -35.52
CA THR A 3 -29.64 -39.53 -34.38
C THR A 3 -28.42 -38.63 -34.60
N GLY A 4 -28.69 -37.39 -34.91
CA GLY A 4 -27.65 -36.36 -35.03
C GLY A 4 -27.14 -35.91 -33.66
N ALA A 5 -25.89 -36.23 -33.36
CA ALA A 5 -25.22 -35.72 -32.19
C ALA A 5 -24.76 -34.28 -32.46
N GLY A 6 -25.44 -33.32 -31.87
CA GLY A 6 -25.06 -31.92 -31.91
C GLY A 6 -23.83 -31.66 -31.01
N ARG A 7 -22.67 -31.46 -31.63
CA ARG A 7 -21.47 -30.95 -30.92
C ARG A 7 -21.69 -29.48 -30.60
N ARG A 8 -22.01 -29.22 -29.32
CA ARG A 8 -21.98 -27.86 -28.78
C ARG A 8 -20.53 -27.42 -28.69
N LEU A 9 -20.16 -26.51 -29.59
CA LEU A 9 -18.88 -25.81 -29.50
C LEU A 9 -18.98 -24.84 -28.34
N MET A 10 -18.25 -25.14 -27.25
CA MET A 10 -18.09 -24.25 -26.13
C MET A 10 -17.03 -23.20 -26.53
N LEU A 11 -17.49 -22.00 -26.87
CA LEU A 11 -16.60 -20.86 -27.05
C LEU A 11 -16.09 -20.46 -25.67
N VAL A 12 -14.85 -20.83 -25.36
CA VAL A 12 -14.11 -20.29 -24.23
C VAL A 12 -13.67 -18.89 -24.64
N ALA A 13 -14.36 -17.89 -24.17
CA ALA A 13 -13.94 -16.51 -24.30
C ALA A 13 -12.73 -16.31 -23.36
N VAL A 14 -11.52 -16.33 -23.94
CA VAL A 14 -10.31 -15.88 -23.26
C VAL A 14 -10.39 -14.36 -23.18
N VAL A 15 -10.81 -13.85 -22.02
CA VAL A 15 -10.69 -12.43 -21.73
C VAL A 15 -9.21 -12.15 -21.47
N LEU A 16 -8.51 -11.66 -22.48
CA LEU A 16 -7.20 -11.05 -22.29
C LEU A 16 -7.42 -9.74 -21.51
N ALA A 17 -7.21 -9.79 -20.21
CA ALA A 17 -7.06 -8.59 -19.41
C ALA A 17 -5.73 -7.94 -19.80
N THR A 18 -5.75 -6.97 -20.69
CA THR A 18 -4.61 -6.08 -20.92
C THR A 18 -4.43 -5.25 -19.66
N ALA A 19 -3.46 -5.61 -18.83
CA ALA A 19 -3.01 -4.80 -17.73
C ALA A 19 -2.33 -3.55 -18.29
N ALA A 20 -3.10 -2.53 -18.63
CA ALA A 20 -2.59 -1.18 -18.78
C ALA A 20 -2.21 -0.71 -17.38
N GLY A 21 -0.90 -0.48 -17.16
CA GLY A 21 -0.31 -0.19 -15.86
C GLY A 21 -0.63 1.21 -15.33
N CYS A 22 -1.87 1.44 -14.93
CA CYS A 22 -2.24 2.44 -13.95
C CYS A 22 -2.65 1.68 -12.71
N ALA A 23 -1.93 1.86 -11.60
CA ALA A 23 -2.35 1.33 -10.30
C ALA A 23 -3.72 1.93 -9.95
N SER A 24 -4.79 1.17 -10.25
CA SER A 24 -6.16 1.58 -9.91
C SER A 24 -6.38 1.22 -8.44
N TYR A 25 -6.27 2.21 -7.56
CA TYR A 25 -6.62 2.05 -6.15
C TYR A 25 -8.13 1.88 -6.01
N SER A 26 -8.55 0.94 -5.15
CA SER A 26 -9.98 0.74 -4.87
C SER A 26 -10.61 2.00 -4.27
N ALA A 27 -11.93 2.16 -4.46
CA ALA A 27 -12.68 3.26 -3.85
C ALA A 27 -12.62 3.18 -2.32
N GLU A 28 -12.62 1.97 -1.78
CA GLU A 28 -12.55 1.68 -0.35
C GLU A 28 -11.20 2.11 0.25
N LEU A 29 -10.09 1.86 -0.45
CA LEU A 29 -8.77 2.32 -0.02
C LEU A 29 -8.66 3.85 -0.05
N ARG A 30 -9.22 4.49 -1.10
CA ARG A 30 -9.31 5.95 -1.20
C ARG A 30 -10.18 6.57 -0.10
N ALA A 31 -11.15 5.83 0.40
CA ALA A 31 -12.01 6.24 1.52
C ALA A 31 -11.39 5.92 2.89
N GLY A 32 -10.27 5.23 2.95
CA GLY A 32 -9.67 4.78 4.22
C GLY A 32 -10.55 3.78 4.97
N LYS A 33 -11.26 2.93 4.24
CA LYS A 33 -12.19 1.97 4.83
C LYS A 33 -11.42 0.92 5.64
N ARG A 34 -11.85 0.72 6.89
CA ARG A 34 -11.25 -0.28 7.77
C ARG A 34 -11.24 -1.67 7.13
N GLY A 35 -10.12 -2.39 7.26
CA GLY A 35 -9.92 -3.73 6.75
C GLY A 35 -9.43 -3.77 5.30
N GLU A 36 -9.40 -2.65 4.59
CA GLU A 36 -8.81 -2.61 3.25
C GLU A 36 -7.31 -2.93 3.30
N ARG A 37 -6.86 -3.69 2.31
CA ARG A 37 -5.49 -4.19 2.23
C ARG A 37 -4.84 -3.84 0.90
N GLU A 38 -3.52 -3.68 0.93
CA GLU A 38 -2.69 -3.47 -0.24
C GLU A 38 -1.33 -4.13 -0.02
N ALA A 39 -0.81 -4.81 -1.02
CA ALA A 39 0.52 -5.42 -0.98
C ALA A 39 1.47 -4.72 -1.95
N GLY A 40 2.72 -4.55 -1.54
CA GLY A 40 3.75 -3.91 -2.35
C GLY A 40 5.05 -3.73 -1.58
N LEU A 41 5.81 -2.72 -1.95
CA LEU A 41 7.09 -2.41 -1.33
C LEU A 41 6.98 -1.18 -0.44
N ALA A 42 7.66 -1.21 0.70
CA ALA A 42 7.86 -0.05 1.57
C ALA A 42 9.31 0.45 1.45
N THR A 43 9.43 1.77 1.47
CA THR A 43 10.70 2.49 1.69
C THR A 43 10.54 3.40 2.89
N TYR A 44 11.56 4.16 3.27
CA TYR A 44 11.46 5.14 4.35
C TYR A 44 12.11 6.45 3.97
N TYR A 45 11.72 7.52 4.68
CA TYR A 45 12.20 8.87 4.43
C TYR A 45 13.70 9.01 4.65
N SER A 46 14.34 9.81 3.77
CA SER A 46 15.70 10.29 4.02
C SER A 46 15.75 11.11 5.31
N PRO A 47 16.82 10.97 6.12
CA PRO A 47 17.03 11.82 7.30
C PRO A 47 17.05 13.33 7.01
N ARG A 48 17.37 13.71 5.77
CA ARG A 48 17.39 15.12 5.32
C ARG A 48 16.02 15.77 5.28
N LEU A 49 14.94 14.98 5.31
CA LEU A 49 13.55 15.48 5.25
C LEU A 49 13.03 15.93 6.61
N ALA A 50 13.76 15.70 7.72
CA ALA A 50 13.36 16.15 9.04
C ALA A 50 13.01 17.64 9.06
N GLY A 51 11.82 18.00 9.57
CA GLY A 51 11.32 19.36 9.63
C GLY A 51 10.69 19.89 8.34
N HIS A 52 10.80 19.18 7.22
CA HIS A 52 10.14 19.57 5.97
C HIS A 52 8.61 19.40 6.08
N LYS A 53 7.90 20.29 5.43
CA LYS A 53 6.44 20.27 5.39
C LYS A 53 5.94 19.11 4.54
N THR A 54 5.04 18.30 5.08
CA THR A 54 4.37 17.21 4.37
C THR A 54 3.14 17.71 3.59
N ALA A 55 2.56 16.86 2.75
CA ALA A 55 1.37 17.23 1.98
C ALA A 55 0.15 17.54 2.86
N SER A 56 0.06 16.99 4.07
CA SER A 56 -0.97 17.33 5.05
C SER A 56 -0.79 18.72 5.70
N GLY A 57 0.36 19.34 5.53
CA GLY A 57 0.74 20.56 6.21
C GLY A 57 1.51 20.36 7.52
N GLU A 58 1.54 19.16 8.05
CA GLU A 58 2.41 18.82 9.20
C GLU A 58 3.87 18.83 8.79
N ARG A 59 4.77 19.09 9.76
CA ARG A 59 6.20 18.89 9.53
C ARG A 59 6.58 17.44 9.77
N TYR A 60 7.45 16.90 8.94
CA TYR A 60 7.97 15.56 9.14
C TYR A 60 8.84 15.50 10.39
N ASP A 61 8.46 14.61 11.31
CA ASP A 61 9.22 14.28 12.51
C ASP A 61 9.66 12.81 12.44
N PRO A 62 10.98 12.53 12.32
CA PRO A 62 11.50 11.17 12.23
C PRO A 62 11.16 10.28 13.43
N LYS A 63 10.82 10.88 14.56
CA LYS A 63 10.51 10.17 15.82
C LYS A 63 9.06 9.70 15.90
N GLN A 64 8.18 10.24 15.07
CA GLN A 64 6.77 9.84 15.01
C GLN A 64 6.55 8.66 14.05
N PHE A 65 5.48 7.92 14.29
CA PHE A 65 5.04 6.83 13.41
C PHE A 65 4.09 7.38 12.35
N THR A 66 4.65 7.87 11.26
CA THR A 66 3.90 8.44 10.13
C THR A 66 4.34 7.84 8.80
N ALA A 67 3.56 8.07 7.76
CA ALA A 67 3.87 7.59 6.43
C ALA A 67 3.27 8.45 5.33
N ALA A 68 3.85 8.34 4.13
CA ALA A 68 3.30 8.82 2.89
C ALA A 68 2.65 7.68 2.12
N HIS A 69 1.46 7.90 1.59
CA HIS A 69 0.74 6.97 0.73
C HIS A 69 0.05 7.74 -0.40
N PRO A 70 -0.07 7.14 -1.62
CA PRO A 70 -0.63 7.86 -2.77
C PRO A 70 -2.06 8.36 -2.59
N VAL A 71 -2.93 7.60 -1.92
CA VAL A 71 -4.38 7.89 -1.90
C VAL A 71 -5.07 7.74 -0.56
N ILE A 72 -4.51 7.01 0.40
CA ILE A 72 -5.15 6.83 1.72
C ILE A 72 -5.32 8.20 2.38
N PRO A 73 -6.51 8.54 2.92
CA PRO A 73 -6.76 9.86 3.51
C PRO A 73 -5.80 10.18 4.66
N PHE A 74 -5.44 11.45 4.80
CA PHE A 74 -4.65 11.91 5.95
C PHE A 74 -5.37 11.63 7.26
N GLY A 75 -4.63 11.19 8.26
CA GLY A 75 -5.15 10.81 9.58
C GLY A 75 -5.54 9.33 9.68
N THR A 76 -5.60 8.60 8.59
CA THR A 76 -5.87 7.16 8.60
C THR A 76 -4.70 6.41 9.24
N HIS A 77 -5.01 5.47 10.13
CA HIS A 77 -4.02 4.56 10.72
C HIS A 77 -3.95 3.27 9.90
N VAL A 78 -2.75 2.89 9.55
CA VAL A 78 -2.46 1.72 8.71
C VAL A 78 -1.45 0.85 9.41
N GLN A 79 -1.73 -0.45 9.50
CA GLN A 79 -0.74 -1.43 9.92
C GLN A 79 0.09 -1.84 8.70
N VAL A 80 1.39 -1.71 8.82
CA VAL A 80 2.37 -2.15 7.83
C VAL A 80 3.05 -3.40 8.36
N THR A 81 2.92 -4.51 7.65
CA THR A 81 3.52 -5.79 8.04
C THR A 81 4.47 -6.27 6.96
N ARG A 82 5.70 -6.62 7.33
CA ARG A 82 6.64 -7.27 6.40
C ARG A 82 6.15 -8.66 6.03
N THR A 83 6.25 -8.99 4.75
CA THR A 83 5.79 -10.28 4.19
C THR A 83 6.95 -11.21 3.79
N ASP A 84 8.17 -10.88 4.18
CA ASP A 84 9.40 -11.65 3.87
C ASP A 84 9.79 -12.66 4.97
N GLY A 85 8.84 -13.07 5.80
CA GLY A 85 9.05 -14.07 6.86
C GLY A 85 9.41 -13.51 8.23
N THR A 86 9.73 -12.21 8.35
CA THR A 86 10.05 -11.60 9.66
C THR A 86 8.81 -11.30 10.50
N ASN A 87 7.64 -11.14 9.86
CA ASN A 87 6.36 -10.76 10.47
C ASN A 87 6.41 -9.47 11.31
N ARG A 88 7.43 -8.64 11.12
CA ARG A 88 7.51 -7.36 11.79
C ARG A 88 6.42 -6.43 11.30
N ALA A 89 5.80 -5.72 12.22
CA ALA A 89 4.69 -4.82 11.93
C ALA A 89 4.81 -3.51 12.73
N VAL A 90 4.20 -2.46 12.18
CA VAL A 90 4.08 -1.16 12.80
C VAL A 90 2.78 -0.50 12.38
N ILE A 91 2.14 0.25 13.25
CA ILE A 91 1.00 1.11 12.90
C ILE A 91 1.52 2.52 12.67
N VAL A 92 1.18 3.08 11.52
CA VAL A 92 1.54 4.44 11.11
C VAL A 92 0.31 5.26 10.78
N ARG A 93 0.40 6.58 10.94
CA ARG A 93 -0.63 7.52 10.53
C ARG A 93 -0.22 8.14 9.20
N VAL A 94 -1.09 8.08 8.20
CA VAL A 94 -0.84 8.70 6.90
C VAL A 94 -0.96 10.22 7.03
N ASN A 95 0.10 10.95 6.70
CA ASN A 95 0.12 12.41 6.72
C ASN A 95 0.81 13.05 5.50
N ASP A 96 1.17 12.22 4.50
CA ASP A 96 1.90 12.70 3.34
C ASP A 96 1.53 11.91 2.09
N ARG A 97 2.03 12.37 0.93
CA ARG A 97 1.80 11.75 -0.38
C ARG A 97 3.10 11.28 -1.00
N CYS A 98 3.05 10.16 -1.69
CA CYS A 98 4.11 9.65 -2.54
C CYS A 98 3.54 9.18 -3.88
N LYS A 99 4.41 8.89 -4.85
CA LYS A 99 3.97 8.58 -6.22
C LYS A 99 3.17 7.29 -6.36
N GLY A 100 3.44 6.29 -5.54
CA GLY A 100 2.88 4.96 -5.74
C GLY A 100 3.60 4.14 -6.82
N GLY A 101 2.96 3.09 -7.29
CA GLY A 101 3.54 2.08 -8.16
C GLY A 101 3.88 0.81 -7.38
N ARG A 102 5.03 0.18 -7.64
CA ARG A 102 5.48 -0.99 -6.87
C ARG A 102 5.81 -0.63 -5.42
N LYS A 103 6.36 0.56 -5.20
CA LYS A 103 6.50 1.17 -3.89
C LYS A 103 5.17 1.82 -3.52
N ILE A 104 4.53 1.29 -2.49
CA ILE A 104 3.20 1.73 -2.08
C ILE A 104 3.21 2.67 -0.88
N ILE A 105 4.28 2.66 -0.08
CA ILE A 105 4.36 3.46 1.14
C ILE A 105 5.78 3.89 1.44
N ASP A 106 5.95 5.14 1.92
CA ASP A 106 7.16 5.63 2.55
C ASP A 106 6.89 5.81 4.05
N VAL A 107 7.58 5.05 4.89
CA VAL A 107 7.41 5.15 6.34
C VAL A 107 8.45 6.07 6.97
N SER A 108 8.13 6.63 8.14
CA SER A 108 9.07 7.41 8.94
C SER A 108 10.26 6.57 9.40
N GLU A 109 11.34 7.22 9.82
CA GLU A 109 12.54 6.54 10.35
C GLU A 109 12.21 5.66 11.56
N SER A 110 11.40 6.14 12.51
CA SER A 110 11.00 5.34 13.67
C SER A 110 10.19 4.11 13.27
N ALA A 111 9.30 4.22 12.29
CA ALA A 111 8.56 3.09 11.76
C ALA A 111 9.49 2.11 11.03
N ALA A 112 10.42 2.61 10.23
CA ALA A 112 11.42 1.78 9.55
C ALA A 112 12.30 1.02 10.53
N ARG A 113 12.66 1.65 11.65
CA ARG A 113 13.42 1.02 12.73
C ARG A 113 12.63 -0.13 13.36
N GLN A 114 11.36 0.07 13.64
CA GLN A 114 10.49 -0.99 14.17
C GLN A 114 10.28 -2.13 13.18
N LEU A 115 10.24 -1.84 11.88
CA LEU A 115 10.17 -2.85 10.82
C LEU A 115 11.54 -3.54 10.57
N ASP A 116 12.61 -3.10 11.22
CA ASP A 116 13.98 -3.58 11.01
C ASP A 116 14.42 -3.49 9.54
N MET A 117 14.13 -2.36 8.90
CA MET A 117 14.40 -2.18 7.47
C MET A 117 15.44 -1.11 7.15
N LEU A 118 16.05 -0.46 8.16
CA LEU A 118 17.00 0.63 7.91
C LEU A 118 18.19 0.22 7.06
N ARG A 119 18.70 -1.01 7.22
CA ARG A 119 19.84 -1.53 6.45
C ARG A 119 19.45 -2.00 5.07
N VAL A 120 18.27 -2.59 4.93
CA VAL A 120 17.78 -3.15 3.66
C VAL A 120 17.25 -2.04 2.75
N GLY A 121 16.58 -1.03 3.31
CA GLY A 121 16.05 0.12 2.61
C GLY A 121 14.71 -0.09 1.92
N ILE A 122 14.47 -1.26 1.34
CA ILE A 122 13.23 -1.63 0.66
C ILE A 122 12.82 -3.02 1.13
N VAL A 123 11.57 -3.19 1.56
CA VAL A 123 11.03 -4.47 2.03
C VAL A 123 9.63 -4.71 1.48
N PRO A 124 9.27 -5.98 1.22
CA PRO A 124 7.90 -6.32 0.86
C PRO A 124 6.98 -6.21 2.08
N VAL A 125 5.81 -5.61 1.89
CA VAL A 125 4.84 -5.38 2.95
C VAL A 125 3.41 -5.63 2.49
N GLU A 126 2.55 -5.87 3.45
CA GLU A 126 1.11 -5.74 3.33
C GLU A 126 0.65 -4.59 4.23
N LEU A 127 -0.20 -3.74 3.70
CA LEU A 127 -0.90 -2.69 4.43
C LEU A 127 -2.30 -3.17 4.80
N GLU A 128 -2.77 -2.79 5.99
CA GLU A 128 -4.17 -2.93 6.39
C GLU A 128 -4.64 -1.66 7.06
N VAL A 129 -5.75 -1.11 6.58
CA VAL A 129 -6.38 0.06 7.20
C VAL A 129 -7.00 -0.36 8.54
N MET A 130 -6.51 0.22 9.63
CA MET A 130 -6.91 -0.11 11.00
C MET A 130 -7.99 0.83 11.53
N ALA A 131 -7.82 2.12 11.28
CA ALA A 131 -8.78 3.14 11.69
C ALA A 131 -8.87 4.24 10.63
N PRO A 132 -10.10 4.62 10.23
CA PRO A 132 -10.30 5.70 9.29
C PRO A 132 -9.77 7.03 9.88
N PRO A 133 -9.67 8.09 9.07
CA PRO A 133 -9.34 9.42 9.59
C PRO A 133 -10.41 9.86 10.60
N PRO A 134 -10.03 10.70 11.57
CA PRO A 134 -10.97 11.24 12.57
C PRO A 134 -12.02 12.16 11.95
#